data_f38b35d719657096dd509a6a3508aad7
#
_entry.id   f38b35d719657096dd509a6a3508aad7
#
_cell.length_a   1.000
_cell.length_b   1.000
_cell.length_c   1.000
_cell.angle_alpha   90.00
_cell.angle_beta   90.00
_cell.angle_gamma   90.00
#
_symmetry.space_group_name_H-M   'P 1'
#
loop_
_entity.id
_entity.type
_entity.pdbx_description
1 polymer ?
#
loop_
_entity_poly.entity_id
_entity_poly.type
_entity_poly.pdbx_seq_one_letter_code
_entity_poly.pdbx_strand_id
1 'polypeptide(L)'
;MPKKKVKKKKKKIITKKKSKVKSFAPKQEKELIYRTKKDWISKALVNKSQYEKKYKSSIKDNDGFWKKEGKRINWIKPYTKIKDVKYSKSDVKIKWFYDGTLNASANCIDRHLKKNTDKTAIIWVGDDPKVQKKISYKELHKEVSKAAKGLKELGVKKGDRVTIYLTMIPELAYTMLACARIGAVHSIIFGGFSPDSLSLIHI
;
A
#
# COMPACT_ATOMS: atom_id res chain seq x y z
N MET A 1 -62.99 33.51 -69.07
CA MET A 1 -62.09 32.56 -68.43
C MET A 1 -61.97 32.90 -66.91
N PRO A 2 -62.39 32.05 -65.97
CA PRO A 2 -62.48 32.41 -64.58
C PRO A 2 -61.20 32.12 -63.82
N LYS A 3 -60.79 33.04 -62.93
CA LYS A 3 -59.61 32.95 -62.04
C LYS A 3 -59.86 31.99 -60.91
N LYS A 4 -59.03 30.95 -60.79
CA LYS A 4 -59.07 29.99 -59.66
C LYS A 4 -58.46 30.64 -58.35
N LYS A 5 -59.27 30.69 -57.29
CA LYS A 5 -58.86 31.10 -55.94
C LYS A 5 -58.04 29.98 -55.31
N VAL A 6 -56.82 30.27 -54.91
CA VAL A 6 -55.95 29.36 -54.11
C VAL A 6 -56.27 29.56 -52.66
N LYS A 7 -56.77 28.50 -51.99
CA LYS A 7 -57.00 28.46 -50.56
C LYS A 7 -55.66 28.26 -49.81
N LYS A 8 -55.23 29.25 -48.98
CA LYS A 8 -54.12 29.13 -48.07
C LYS A 8 -54.49 28.25 -46.87
N LYS A 9 -53.88 27.07 -46.71
CA LYS A 9 -53.98 26.25 -45.53
C LYS A 9 -53.13 26.86 -44.39
N LYS A 10 -53.75 27.23 -43.27
CA LYS A 10 -53.09 27.65 -42.05
C LYS A 10 -52.39 26.44 -41.42
N LYS A 11 -51.03 26.47 -41.32
CA LYS A 11 -50.25 25.50 -40.54
C LYS A 11 -50.46 25.79 -39.05
N LYS A 12 -51.02 24.81 -38.30
CA LYS A 12 -51.06 24.83 -36.86
C LYS A 12 -49.64 24.64 -36.32
N ILE A 13 -49.12 25.64 -35.59
CA ILE A 13 -47.85 25.56 -34.85
C ILE A 13 -48.13 24.74 -33.59
N ILE A 14 -47.55 23.55 -33.51
CA ILE A 14 -47.54 22.70 -32.31
C ILE A 14 -46.44 23.20 -31.41
N THR A 15 -46.77 23.94 -30.37
CA THR A 15 -45.86 24.32 -29.29
C THR A 15 -45.53 23.11 -28.46
N LYS A 16 -44.31 22.56 -28.64
CA LYS A 16 -43.74 21.52 -27.76
C LYS A 16 -43.55 22.09 -26.35
N LYS A 17 -44.34 21.63 -25.38
CA LYS A 17 -44.09 21.85 -23.97
C LYS A 17 -42.71 21.27 -23.62
N LYS A 18 -41.74 22.11 -23.30
CA LYS A 18 -40.46 21.70 -22.71
C LYS A 18 -40.76 21.09 -21.32
N SER A 19 -40.67 19.78 -21.18
CA SER A 19 -40.60 19.11 -19.90
C SER A 19 -39.33 19.57 -19.18
N LYS A 20 -39.50 20.19 -17.99
CA LYS A 20 -38.39 20.49 -17.10
C LYS A 20 -37.83 19.17 -16.57
N VAL A 21 -36.73 18.69 -17.18
CA VAL A 21 -35.92 17.64 -16.59
C VAL A 21 -35.33 18.22 -15.30
N LYS A 22 -35.81 17.74 -14.15
CA LYS A 22 -35.17 18.04 -12.85
C LYS A 22 -33.77 17.43 -12.90
N SER A 23 -32.75 18.28 -12.94
CA SER A 23 -31.38 17.84 -12.74
C SER A 23 -31.25 17.27 -11.33
N PHE A 24 -31.06 15.95 -11.21
CA PHE A 24 -30.60 15.29 -10.00
C PHE A 24 -29.09 15.63 -9.88
N ALA A 25 -28.78 16.81 -9.35
CA ALA A 25 -27.46 17.02 -8.82
C ALA A 25 -27.36 16.14 -7.55
N PRO A 26 -26.35 15.26 -7.42
CA PRO A 26 -26.15 14.50 -6.19
C PRO A 26 -25.97 15.53 -5.05
N LYS A 27 -26.76 15.39 -3.99
CA LYS A 27 -26.54 16.15 -2.76
C LYS A 27 -25.09 15.86 -2.35
N GLN A 28 -24.24 16.88 -2.29
CA GLN A 28 -22.92 16.76 -1.67
C GLN A 28 -23.16 16.30 -0.22
N GLU A 29 -22.87 15.03 0.05
CA GLU A 29 -22.81 14.53 1.41
C GLU A 29 -21.71 15.34 2.11
N LYS A 30 -22.08 15.99 3.22
CA LYS A 30 -21.09 16.71 4.04
C LYS A 30 -20.06 15.69 4.51
N GLU A 31 -18.81 15.86 4.13
CA GLU A 31 -17.72 15.05 4.65
C GLU A 31 -17.77 15.02 6.18
N LEU A 32 -17.87 13.82 6.74
CA LEU A 32 -17.87 13.62 8.19
C LEU A 32 -16.46 13.82 8.72
N ILE A 33 -16.22 14.92 9.40
CA ILE A 33 -14.93 15.21 10.04
C ILE A 33 -14.89 14.55 11.41
N TYR A 34 -14.09 13.50 11.55
CA TYR A 34 -13.84 12.83 12.83
C TYR A 34 -12.65 13.49 13.54
N ARG A 35 -12.88 14.06 14.71
CA ARG A 35 -11.80 14.63 15.52
C ARG A 35 -11.04 13.53 16.24
N THR A 36 -9.69 13.61 16.21
CA THR A 36 -8.83 12.69 16.95
C THR A 36 -9.12 12.79 18.47
N LYS A 37 -9.22 11.64 19.13
CA LYS A 37 -9.45 11.57 20.59
C LYS A 37 -8.25 12.13 21.35
N LYS A 38 -8.49 12.83 22.47
CA LYS A 38 -7.45 13.48 23.27
C LYS A 38 -6.40 12.48 23.79
N ASP A 39 -6.80 11.28 24.20
CA ASP A 39 -5.90 10.22 24.65
C ASP A 39 -4.98 9.68 23.54
N TRP A 40 -5.44 9.70 22.30
CA TRP A 40 -4.60 9.35 21.15
C TRP A 40 -3.55 10.42 20.87
N ILE A 41 -3.96 11.68 20.98
CA ILE A 41 -3.04 12.83 20.79
C ILE A 41 -1.93 12.80 21.85
N SER A 42 -2.28 12.54 23.11
CA SER A 42 -1.30 12.50 24.23
C SER A 42 -0.31 11.34 24.13
N LYS A 43 -0.72 10.21 23.51
CA LYS A 43 0.12 9.02 23.31
C LYS A 43 0.87 9.02 21.99
N ALA A 44 0.66 10.00 21.13
CA ALA A 44 1.31 10.08 19.83
C ALA A 44 2.83 10.28 19.99
N LEU A 45 3.61 9.49 19.25
CA LEU A 45 5.09 9.60 19.23
C LEU A 45 5.58 10.89 18.56
N VAL A 46 4.76 11.48 17.70
CA VAL A 46 5.06 12.71 16.98
C VAL A 46 3.82 13.59 17.00
N ASN A 47 3.93 14.80 17.60
CA ASN A 47 2.90 15.81 17.55
C ASN A 47 3.06 16.72 16.31
N LYS A 48 2.10 17.63 16.08
CA LYS A 48 2.09 18.53 14.91
C LYS A 48 3.38 19.36 14.80
N SER A 49 3.83 19.97 15.88
CA SER A 49 5.04 20.81 15.87
C SER A 49 6.30 19.99 15.54
N GLN A 50 6.42 18.78 16.10
CA GLN A 50 7.52 17.86 15.78
C GLN A 50 7.48 17.42 14.32
N TYR A 51 6.28 17.13 13.79
CA TYR A 51 6.11 16.82 12.37
C TYR A 51 6.57 17.96 11.47
N GLU A 52 6.08 19.17 11.73
CA GLU A 52 6.45 20.37 10.94
C GLU A 52 7.97 20.63 10.98
N LYS A 53 8.60 20.49 12.15
CA LYS A 53 10.05 20.61 12.29
C LYS A 53 10.80 19.56 11.47
N LYS A 54 10.36 18.29 11.54
CA LYS A 54 10.95 17.21 10.75
C LYS A 54 10.75 17.44 9.25
N TYR A 55 9.56 17.85 8.84
CA TYR A 55 9.26 18.14 7.43
C TYR A 55 10.15 19.28 6.90
N LYS A 56 10.22 20.41 7.62
CA LYS A 56 11.11 21.51 7.24
C LYS A 56 12.58 21.05 7.14
N SER A 57 13.04 20.22 8.07
CA SER A 57 14.40 19.67 8.03
C SER A 57 14.62 18.78 6.81
N SER A 58 13.62 17.94 6.45
CA SER A 58 13.73 17.05 5.29
C SER A 58 13.79 17.78 3.95
N ILE A 59 13.25 18.98 3.89
CA ILE A 59 13.33 19.84 2.70
C ILE A 59 14.64 20.65 2.68
N LYS A 60 15.05 21.23 3.83
CA LYS A 60 16.21 22.11 3.92
C LYS A 60 17.53 21.36 3.75
N ASP A 61 17.67 20.20 4.40
CA ASP A 61 18.84 19.32 4.36
C ASP A 61 18.36 17.87 4.20
N ASN A 62 18.03 17.52 2.97
CA ASN A 62 17.46 16.22 2.66
C ASN A 62 18.44 15.07 2.98
N ASP A 63 19.71 15.21 2.61
CA ASP A 63 20.71 14.16 2.82
C ASP A 63 21.03 13.95 4.30
N GLY A 64 21.23 15.05 5.05
CA GLY A 64 21.45 14.97 6.49
C GLY A 64 20.24 14.41 7.26
N PHE A 65 19.02 14.78 6.83
CA PHE A 65 17.79 14.24 7.39
C PHE A 65 17.72 12.72 7.20
N TRP A 66 17.87 12.22 5.98
CA TRP A 66 17.79 10.78 5.69
C TRP A 66 18.98 9.99 6.25
N LYS A 67 20.17 10.60 6.31
CA LYS A 67 21.33 10.04 7.01
C LYS A 67 21.01 9.76 8.48
N LYS A 68 20.22 10.61 9.12
CA LYS A 68 19.78 10.42 10.51
C LYS A 68 18.64 9.41 10.62
N GLU A 69 17.59 9.57 9.82
CA GLU A 69 16.39 8.72 9.89
C GLU A 69 16.68 7.27 9.49
N GLY A 70 17.61 7.02 8.54
CA GLY A 70 18.02 5.67 8.15
C GLY A 70 18.66 4.86 9.28
N LYS A 71 19.17 5.51 10.34
CA LYS A 71 19.70 4.82 11.52
C LYS A 71 18.62 4.19 12.42
N ARG A 72 17.35 4.43 12.14
CA ARG A 72 16.22 3.87 12.91
C ARG A 72 16.01 2.38 12.65
N ILE A 73 16.57 1.84 11.58
CA ILE A 73 16.50 0.42 11.21
C ILE A 73 17.86 -0.24 11.39
N ASN A 74 17.86 -1.57 11.51
CA ASN A 74 19.09 -2.34 11.69
C ASN A 74 19.70 -2.67 10.33
N TRP A 75 20.96 -2.34 10.14
CA TRP A 75 21.75 -2.62 8.95
C TRP A 75 22.70 -3.78 9.21
N ILE A 76 22.83 -4.70 8.25
CA ILE A 76 23.88 -5.74 8.22
C ILE A 76 25.20 -5.06 7.87
N LYS A 77 25.20 -4.28 6.80
CA LYS A 77 26.28 -3.37 6.44
C LYS A 77 25.73 -1.94 6.46
N PRO A 78 26.20 -1.07 7.36
CA PRO A 78 25.78 0.33 7.40
C PRO A 78 26.05 1.05 6.07
N TYR A 79 25.13 1.93 5.69
CA TYR A 79 25.28 2.79 4.53
C TYR A 79 26.24 3.95 4.81
N THR A 80 26.95 4.40 3.80
CA THR A 80 27.69 5.67 3.78
C THR A 80 27.09 6.64 2.78
N LYS A 81 26.46 6.15 1.72
CA LYS A 81 25.88 6.91 0.62
C LYS A 81 24.35 6.94 0.76
N ILE A 82 23.80 8.14 0.81
CA ILE A 82 22.39 8.36 1.16
C ILE A 82 21.48 8.16 -0.05
N LYS A 83 21.76 8.90 -1.14
CA LYS A 83 20.98 8.80 -2.37
C LYS A 83 21.82 9.10 -3.61
N ASP A 84 21.36 8.58 -4.73
CA ASP A 84 21.81 8.92 -6.07
C ASP A 84 20.52 8.96 -6.93
N VAL A 85 19.97 10.16 -7.08
CA VAL A 85 18.65 10.36 -7.70
C VAL A 85 18.78 11.35 -8.84
N LYS A 86 18.29 10.95 -10.02
CA LYS A 86 18.22 11.78 -11.22
C LYS A 86 16.86 11.58 -11.88
N TYR A 87 16.18 12.67 -12.17
CA TYR A 87 14.94 12.68 -12.94
C TYR A 87 15.19 13.45 -14.23
N SER A 88 15.31 12.75 -15.36
CA SER A 88 15.36 13.35 -16.68
C SER A 88 14.52 12.54 -17.66
N LYS A 89 14.15 13.11 -18.82
CA LYS A 89 13.36 12.41 -19.84
C LYS A 89 14.03 11.14 -20.35
N SER A 90 15.36 11.11 -20.41
CA SER A 90 16.15 10.01 -20.97
C SER A 90 16.76 9.08 -19.92
N ASP A 91 16.80 9.51 -18.64
CA ASP A 91 17.52 8.75 -17.61
C ASP A 91 16.87 9.00 -16.23
N VAL A 92 16.15 8.00 -15.75
CA VAL A 92 15.55 8.01 -14.42
C VAL A 92 16.36 7.08 -13.52
N LYS A 93 17.00 7.64 -12.52
CA LYS A 93 17.82 6.90 -11.55
C LYS A 93 17.33 7.21 -10.14
N ILE A 94 16.96 6.17 -9.38
CA ILE A 94 16.50 6.30 -8.00
C ILE A 94 17.21 5.25 -7.17
N LYS A 95 18.23 5.66 -6.43
CA LYS A 95 18.98 4.80 -5.52
C LYS A 95 19.04 5.45 -4.14
N TRP A 96 18.65 4.69 -3.11
CA TRP A 96 18.71 5.11 -1.72
C TRP A 96 19.53 4.14 -0.91
N PHE A 97 20.40 4.66 -0.02
CA PHE A 97 21.25 3.87 0.87
C PHE A 97 21.97 2.72 0.15
N TYR A 98 22.44 2.99 -1.06
CA TYR A 98 22.74 1.97 -2.07
C TYR A 98 24.05 1.18 -1.84
N ASP A 99 24.84 1.55 -0.84
CA ASP A 99 26.01 0.81 -0.38
C ASP A 99 25.76 0.08 0.95
N GLY A 100 24.57 0.25 1.56
CA GLY A 100 24.12 -0.46 2.73
C GLY A 100 23.42 -1.77 2.40
N THR A 101 23.40 -2.71 3.34
CA THR A 101 22.61 -3.95 3.24
C THR A 101 21.83 -4.20 4.51
N LEU A 102 20.61 -4.67 4.35
CA LEU A 102 19.73 -5.05 5.45
C LEU A 102 18.88 -6.25 5.06
N ASN A 103 18.22 -6.86 6.06
CA ASN A 103 17.16 -7.82 5.84
C ASN A 103 15.86 -7.25 6.39
N ALA A 104 14.84 -7.11 5.53
CA ALA A 104 13.55 -6.56 5.91
C ALA A 104 12.83 -7.43 6.94
N SER A 105 12.86 -8.76 6.78
CA SER A 105 12.24 -9.70 7.72
C SER A 105 12.88 -9.60 9.11
N ALA A 106 14.21 -9.51 9.19
CA ALA A 106 14.92 -9.33 10.47
C ALA A 106 14.54 -8.00 11.14
N ASN A 107 14.37 -6.94 10.36
CA ASN A 107 13.89 -5.64 10.88
C ASN A 107 12.44 -5.69 11.35
N CYS A 108 11.57 -6.44 10.68
CA CYS A 108 10.17 -6.58 11.07
C CYS A 108 9.98 -7.50 12.29
N ILE A 109 10.84 -8.49 12.50
CA ILE A 109 10.62 -9.56 13.48
C ILE A 109 11.75 -9.62 14.50
N ASP A 110 12.97 -10.00 14.08
CA ASP A 110 14.06 -10.43 14.97
C ASP A 110 14.48 -9.33 15.94
N ARG A 111 14.55 -8.07 15.48
CA ARG A 111 14.90 -6.93 16.34
C ARG A 111 13.93 -6.70 17.49
N HIS A 112 12.71 -7.24 17.42
CA HIS A 112 11.67 -7.09 18.43
C HIS A 112 11.64 -8.21 19.44
N LEU A 113 12.27 -9.38 19.16
CA LEU A 113 12.18 -10.56 20.01
C LEU A 113 12.72 -10.32 21.43
N LYS A 114 13.80 -9.53 21.60
CA LYS A 114 14.37 -9.28 22.94
C LYS A 114 13.44 -8.51 23.89
N LYS A 115 12.60 -7.60 23.36
CA LYS A 115 11.78 -6.68 24.18
C LYS A 115 10.28 -6.91 24.07
N ASN A 116 9.83 -7.53 23.00
CA ASN A 116 8.43 -7.62 22.63
C ASN A 116 8.00 -9.05 22.23
N THR A 117 8.67 -10.08 22.75
CA THR A 117 8.47 -11.50 22.39
C THR A 117 7.01 -11.90 22.37
N ASP A 118 6.28 -11.60 23.43
CA ASP A 118 4.88 -12.00 23.61
C ASP A 118 3.88 -10.90 23.17
N LYS A 119 4.40 -9.74 22.72
CA LYS A 119 3.55 -8.68 22.20
C LYS A 119 2.92 -9.11 20.89
N THR A 120 1.65 -8.76 20.69
CA THR A 120 0.93 -9.02 19.45
C THR A 120 1.59 -8.28 18.27
N ALA A 121 2.01 -9.04 17.28
CA ALA A 121 2.58 -8.53 16.03
C ALA A 121 1.51 -8.42 14.94
N ILE A 122 0.57 -9.38 14.88
CA ILE A 122 -0.52 -9.40 13.90
C ILE A 122 -1.83 -9.69 14.63
N ILE A 123 -2.86 -8.94 14.27
CA ILE A 123 -4.25 -9.25 14.60
C ILE A 123 -4.93 -9.60 13.28
N TRP A 124 -5.31 -10.85 13.14
CA TRP A 124 -6.09 -11.30 11.99
C TRP A 124 -7.55 -11.45 12.39
N VAL A 125 -8.45 -11.01 11.49
CA VAL A 125 -9.90 -11.10 11.66
C VAL A 125 -10.45 -11.76 10.40
N GLY A 126 -11.22 -12.84 10.58
CA GLY A 126 -11.88 -13.55 9.49
C GLY A 126 -13.11 -12.80 8.95
N ASP A 127 -13.79 -13.41 7.98
CA ASP A 127 -15.04 -12.88 7.42
C ASP A 127 -16.14 -12.77 8.50
N ASP A 128 -16.21 -13.74 9.42
CA ASP A 128 -16.93 -13.56 10.68
C ASP A 128 -16.01 -12.80 11.66
N PRO A 129 -16.36 -11.58 12.10
CA PRO A 129 -15.56 -10.79 13.03
C PRO A 129 -15.32 -11.45 14.39
N LYS A 130 -16.08 -12.49 14.74
CA LYS A 130 -15.87 -13.30 15.96
C LYS A 130 -14.67 -14.22 15.81
N VAL A 131 -14.29 -14.57 14.60
CA VAL A 131 -13.13 -15.41 14.29
C VAL A 131 -11.90 -14.50 14.20
N GLN A 132 -11.10 -14.47 15.28
CA GLN A 132 -9.92 -13.62 15.37
C GLN A 132 -8.72 -14.43 15.85
N LYS A 133 -7.53 -14.07 15.36
CA LYS A 133 -6.26 -14.63 15.82
C LYS A 133 -5.27 -13.51 16.13
N LYS A 134 -4.74 -13.50 17.35
CA LYS A 134 -3.63 -12.65 17.76
C LYS A 134 -2.35 -13.47 17.66
N ILE A 135 -1.37 -12.97 16.93
CA ILE A 135 -0.10 -13.65 16.67
C ILE A 135 0.99 -12.81 17.31
N SER A 136 1.72 -13.37 18.26
CA SER A 136 2.85 -12.72 18.92
C SER A 136 4.08 -12.64 18.01
N TYR A 137 5.06 -11.79 18.34
CA TYR A 137 6.35 -11.75 17.63
C TYR A 137 7.07 -13.10 17.66
N LYS A 138 6.95 -13.85 18.78
CA LYS A 138 7.52 -15.21 18.91
C LYS A 138 6.87 -16.18 17.93
N GLU A 139 5.55 -16.21 17.86
CA GLU A 139 4.82 -17.06 16.92
C GLU A 139 5.10 -16.66 15.48
N LEU A 140 5.08 -15.36 15.18
CA LEU A 140 5.43 -14.85 13.85
C LEU A 140 6.84 -15.28 13.43
N HIS A 141 7.82 -15.15 14.31
CA HIS A 141 9.18 -15.61 14.05
C HIS A 141 9.24 -17.11 13.73
N LYS A 142 8.53 -17.93 14.54
CA LYS A 142 8.45 -19.39 14.36
C LYS A 142 7.86 -19.74 12.99
N GLU A 143 6.70 -19.19 12.65
CA GLU A 143 6.00 -19.51 11.42
C GLU A 143 6.75 -18.99 10.17
N VAL A 144 7.31 -17.80 10.23
CA VAL A 144 8.16 -17.25 9.16
C VAL A 144 9.43 -18.08 8.95
N SER A 145 10.07 -18.55 10.03
CA SER A 145 11.26 -19.40 9.94
C SER A 145 10.93 -20.76 9.35
N LYS A 146 9.78 -21.35 9.73
CA LYS A 146 9.27 -22.59 9.17
C LYS A 146 8.98 -22.47 7.66
N ALA A 147 8.26 -21.41 7.26
CA ALA A 147 7.99 -21.13 5.85
C ALA A 147 9.28 -20.90 5.04
N ALA A 148 10.25 -20.16 5.61
CA ALA A 148 11.55 -19.93 4.97
C ALA A 148 12.34 -21.24 4.78
N LYS A 149 12.28 -22.17 5.77
CA LYS A 149 12.88 -23.49 5.64
C LYS A 149 12.23 -24.27 4.51
N GLY A 150 10.90 -24.33 4.47
CA GLY A 150 10.17 -25.01 3.40
C GLY A 150 10.49 -24.50 2.01
N LEU A 151 10.54 -23.16 1.83
CA LEU A 151 10.95 -22.56 0.55
C LEU A 151 12.37 -22.95 0.14
N LYS A 152 13.31 -23.01 1.10
CA LYS A 152 14.68 -23.50 0.81
C LYS A 152 14.74 -24.97 0.45
N GLU A 153 13.96 -25.83 1.09
CA GLU A 153 13.84 -27.25 0.77
C GLU A 153 13.26 -27.47 -0.64
N LEU A 154 12.37 -26.58 -1.10
CA LEU A 154 11.88 -26.53 -2.48
C LEU A 154 12.88 -25.95 -3.49
N GLY A 155 14.09 -25.60 -3.05
CA GLY A 155 15.18 -25.10 -3.91
C GLY A 155 15.18 -23.59 -4.13
N VAL A 156 14.31 -22.82 -3.47
CA VAL A 156 14.26 -21.36 -3.61
C VAL A 156 15.55 -20.72 -3.05
N LYS A 157 16.21 -19.88 -3.84
CA LYS A 157 17.46 -19.20 -3.55
C LYS A 157 17.27 -17.67 -3.53
N LYS A 158 18.29 -16.98 -3.04
CA LYS A 158 18.35 -15.51 -3.10
C LYS A 158 18.25 -15.04 -4.57
N GLY A 159 17.33 -14.11 -4.82
CA GLY A 159 17.06 -13.54 -6.14
C GLY A 159 16.00 -14.27 -6.96
N ASP A 160 15.56 -15.45 -6.54
CA ASP A 160 14.44 -16.14 -7.18
C ASP A 160 13.13 -15.38 -6.97
N ARG A 161 12.20 -15.53 -7.91
CA ARG A 161 10.88 -14.92 -7.86
C ARG A 161 9.87 -15.96 -7.38
N VAL A 162 9.16 -15.61 -6.31
CA VAL A 162 8.11 -16.44 -5.70
C VAL A 162 6.76 -15.73 -5.89
N THR A 163 5.88 -16.32 -6.66
CA THR A 163 4.50 -15.84 -6.77
C THR A 163 3.68 -16.32 -5.59
N ILE A 164 3.02 -15.39 -4.89
CA ILE A 164 2.16 -15.69 -3.76
C ILE A 164 0.71 -15.42 -4.18
N TYR A 165 -0.06 -16.48 -4.34
CA TYR A 165 -1.48 -16.43 -4.69
C TYR A 165 -2.29 -17.01 -3.52
N LEU A 166 -2.58 -16.14 -2.55
CA LEU A 166 -3.30 -16.49 -1.32
C LEU A 166 -4.37 -15.43 -1.02
N THR A 167 -5.39 -15.84 -0.29
CA THR A 167 -6.37 -14.93 0.31
C THR A 167 -5.76 -14.18 1.50
N MET A 168 -6.55 -13.29 2.16
CA MET A 168 -6.10 -12.48 3.29
C MET A 168 -6.01 -13.29 4.60
N ILE A 169 -5.16 -14.31 4.61
CA ILE A 169 -4.87 -15.17 5.76
C ILE A 169 -3.47 -14.88 6.34
N PRO A 170 -3.19 -15.23 7.59
CA PRO A 170 -1.89 -14.99 8.23
C PRO A 170 -0.70 -15.56 7.44
N GLU A 171 -0.91 -16.68 6.77
CA GLU A 171 0.08 -17.39 5.96
C GLU A 171 0.60 -16.54 4.78
N LEU A 172 -0.21 -15.59 4.28
CA LEU A 172 0.23 -14.61 3.29
C LEU A 172 1.38 -13.76 3.85
N ALA A 173 1.21 -13.22 5.06
CA ALA A 173 2.24 -12.43 5.73
C ALA A 173 3.48 -13.26 6.08
N TYR A 174 3.29 -14.51 6.51
CA TYR A 174 4.42 -15.42 6.80
C TYR A 174 5.25 -15.69 5.55
N THR A 175 4.60 -15.96 4.42
CA THR A 175 5.27 -16.27 3.15
C THR A 175 6.03 -15.05 2.60
N MET A 176 5.42 -13.84 2.67
CA MET A 176 6.10 -12.60 2.30
C MET A 176 7.38 -12.38 3.10
N LEU A 177 7.29 -12.50 4.42
CA LEU A 177 8.42 -12.32 5.33
C LEU A 177 9.45 -13.44 5.20
N ALA A 178 9.03 -14.67 4.87
CA ALA A 178 9.91 -15.78 4.57
C ALA A 178 10.74 -15.54 3.30
N CYS A 179 10.13 -15.08 2.22
CA CYS A 179 10.84 -14.69 1.00
C CYS A 179 11.87 -13.60 1.29
N ALA A 180 11.45 -12.53 2.00
CA ALA A 180 12.38 -11.46 2.40
C ALA A 180 13.53 -11.97 3.28
N ARG A 181 13.27 -12.95 4.15
CA ARG A 181 14.28 -13.56 5.05
C ARG A 181 15.37 -14.28 4.28
N ILE A 182 15.02 -15.03 3.24
CA ILE A 182 15.99 -15.77 2.41
C ILE A 182 16.54 -14.96 1.23
N GLY A 183 16.03 -13.73 1.04
CA GLY A 183 16.45 -12.84 -0.04
C GLY A 183 15.82 -13.16 -1.39
N ALA A 184 14.74 -13.92 -1.42
CA ALA A 184 13.92 -14.12 -2.61
C ALA A 184 13.00 -12.91 -2.86
N VAL A 185 12.69 -12.65 -4.11
CA VAL A 185 11.72 -11.63 -4.53
C VAL A 185 10.32 -12.24 -4.50
N HIS A 186 9.36 -11.58 -3.88
CA HIS A 186 7.98 -12.05 -3.91
C HIS A 186 7.08 -11.13 -4.75
N SER A 187 6.13 -11.75 -5.47
CA SER A 187 5.06 -11.08 -6.19
C SER A 187 3.74 -11.56 -5.62
N ILE A 188 2.95 -10.62 -5.07
CA ILE A 188 1.66 -10.94 -4.45
C ILE A 188 0.56 -10.70 -5.46
N ILE A 189 -0.33 -11.68 -5.60
CA ILE A 189 -1.49 -11.63 -6.47
C ILE A 189 -2.74 -11.71 -5.61
N PHE A 190 -3.67 -10.82 -5.86
CA PHE A 190 -4.94 -10.81 -5.16
C PHE A 190 -5.72 -12.08 -5.46
N GLY A 191 -6.17 -12.79 -4.40
CA GLY A 191 -6.83 -14.10 -4.50
C GLY A 191 -8.15 -14.14 -5.29
N GLY A 192 -8.69 -12.98 -5.66
CA GLY A 192 -9.86 -12.85 -6.53
C GLY A 192 -9.55 -12.73 -8.03
N PHE A 193 -8.27 -12.72 -8.43
CA PHE A 193 -7.90 -12.64 -9.83
C PHE A 193 -8.05 -14.00 -10.52
N SER A 194 -8.42 -13.95 -11.83
CA SER A 194 -8.52 -15.15 -12.67
C SER A 194 -7.14 -15.73 -13.01
N PRO A 195 -7.05 -17.01 -13.42
CA PRO A 195 -5.83 -17.60 -13.96
C PRO A 195 -5.22 -16.80 -15.11
N ASP A 196 -6.05 -16.20 -15.98
CA ASP A 196 -5.59 -15.38 -17.10
C ASP A 196 -4.88 -14.12 -16.62
N SER A 197 -5.39 -13.49 -15.56
CA SER A 197 -4.72 -12.34 -14.93
C SER A 197 -3.35 -12.72 -14.36
N LEU A 198 -3.23 -13.93 -13.80
CA LEU A 198 -1.95 -14.49 -13.34
C LEU A 198 -0.96 -14.65 -14.48
N SER A 199 -1.41 -15.21 -15.60
CA SER A 199 -0.59 -15.40 -16.79
C SER A 199 -0.07 -14.05 -17.33
N LEU A 200 -0.95 -13.04 -17.45
CA LEU A 200 -0.61 -11.72 -17.97
C LEU A 200 0.39 -10.94 -17.10
N ILE A 201 0.35 -11.11 -15.79
CA ILE A 201 1.27 -10.42 -14.85
C ILE A 201 2.70 -10.99 -14.95
N HIS A 202 2.86 -12.23 -15.42
CA HIS A 202 4.14 -12.94 -15.42
C HIS A 202 4.74 -13.16 -16.82
N ILE A 203 4.15 -12.61 -17.85
CA ILE A 203 4.68 -12.65 -19.23
C ILE A 203 5.84 -11.67 -19.45
#